data_713e5a2c5dbd9e408d75eb6a21c7f188
#
_entry.id   713e5a2c5dbd9e408d75eb6a21c7f188
#
_cell.length_a   1.000
_cell.length_b   1.000
_cell.length_c   1.000
_cell.angle_alpha   90.00
_cell.angle_beta   90.00
_cell.angle_gamma   90.00
#
_symmetry.space_group_name_H-M   'P 1'
#
loop_
_entity.id
_entity.type
_entity.pdbx_description
1 polymer ?
#
loop_
_entity_poly.entity_id
_entity_poly.type
_entity_poly.pdbx_seq_one_letter_code
_entity_poly.pdbx_strand_id
1 'polypeptide(L)'
;MTISGKTLGQVLDESPFKSFAYSREVIRPLDNPLYPSSSLVVLRGNIAPNGAVLKASASKDRSLLKHSGPAVVFENTADMARRIDDPDLPVTKDSVLVLKNIGPVGNPGMPEAGLIPLPRKLGAQGVSDMLRLSDGRMSGTAGGTIVLHISPESALPESPFGIVRTGDFITCDVEQRILRLEVSDEEIQSRVDERKIEITQSVVEKKSQRGYRDLYIRSVNQAQDGADFDFLTASGAE
;
A
#
# COMPACT_ATOMS: atom_id res chain seq x y z
N MET A 1 15.36 -10.05 -26.66
CA MET A 1 15.98 -9.56 -27.91
C MET A 1 15.98 -8.05 -27.88
N THR A 2 17.06 -7.41 -28.27
CA THR A 2 17.15 -5.96 -28.45
C THR A 2 16.71 -5.57 -29.84
N ILE A 3 16.58 -4.27 -30.10
CA ILE A 3 16.23 -3.73 -31.44
C ILE A 3 17.25 -4.12 -32.52
N SER A 4 18.48 -4.45 -32.15
CA SER A 4 19.52 -4.93 -33.07
C SER A 4 19.39 -6.42 -33.41
N GLY A 5 18.39 -7.12 -32.90
CA GLY A 5 18.22 -8.57 -33.08
C GLY A 5 19.16 -9.43 -32.24
N LYS A 6 19.94 -8.81 -31.35
CA LYS A 6 20.88 -9.48 -30.45
C LYS A 6 20.28 -9.59 -29.03
N THR A 7 20.74 -10.52 -28.23
CA THR A 7 20.47 -10.53 -26.79
C THR A 7 21.19 -9.37 -26.10
N LEU A 8 20.73 -8.95 -24.94
CA LEU A 8 21.43 -7.92 -24.15
C LEU A 8 22.86 -8.35 -23.83
N GLY A 9 23.09 -9.62 -23.50
CA GLY A 9 24.44 -10.16 -23.27
C GLY A 9 25.36 -9.95 -24.47
N GLN A 10 24.92 -10.32 -25.67
CA GLN A 10 25.70 -10.12 -26.90
C GLN A 10 26.02 -8.63 -27.16
N VAL A 11 25.07 -7.72 -26.89
CA VAL A 11 25.30 -6.28 -27.01
C VAL A 11 26.33 -5.80 -25.99
N LEU A 12 26.28 -6.30 -24.77
CA LEU A 12 27.25 -5.95 -23.72
C LEU A 12 28.65 -6.49 -24.03
N ASP A 13 28.75 -7.73 -24.51
CA ASP A 13 30.03 -8.36 -24.87
C ASP A 13 30.71 -7.66 -26.05
N GLU A 14 29.95 -7.19 -27.02
CA GLU A 14 30.45 -6.46 -28.19
C GLU A 14 30.68 -4.96 -27.92
N SER A 15 30.11 -4.41 -26.85
CA SER A 15 30.27 -3.00 -26.52
C SER A 15 31.67 -2.73 -25.99
N PRO A 16 32.40 -1.76 -26.54
CA PRO A 16 33.68 -1.35 -26.00
C PRO A 16 33.51 -0.55 -24.71
N PHE A 17 32.88 -1.13 -23.70
CA PHE A 17 32.76 -0.50 -22.40
C PHE A 17 34.17 -0.33 -21.82
N LYS A 18 34.72 0.81 -22.02
CA LYS A 18 35.86 1.23 -21.23
C LYS A 18 35.38 1.48 -19.81
N SER A 19 36.11 0.96 -18.85
CA SER A 19 35.92 1.32 -17.45
C SER A 19 35.88 2.85 -17.36
N PHE A 20 34.70 3.41 -17.04
CA PHE A 20 34.58 4.84 -16.74
C PHE A 20 34.48 5.04 -15.23
N ALA A 21 35.10 6.08 -14.76
CA ALA A 21 34.97 6.46 -13.35
C ALA A 21 33.56 6.97 -13.09
N TYR A 22 32.83 6.32 -12.22
CA TYR A 22 31.54 6.79 -11.72
C TYR A 22 31.65 7.20 -10.24
N SER A 23 30.81 8.10 -9.81
CA SER A 23 30.79 8.52 -8.40
C SER A 23 30.27 7.39 -7.52
N ARG A 24 31.14 6.87 -6.64
CA ARG A 24 30.77 5.87 -5.64
C ARG A 24 29.88 6.42 -4.52
N GLU A 25 29.73 7.72 -4.44
CA GLU A 25 28.78 8.38 -3.55
C GLU A 25 27.35 8.28 -4.09
N VAL A 26 27.20 8.30 -5.42
CA VAL A 26 25.90 8.21 -6.11
C VAL A 26 25.52 6.77 -6.37
N ILE A 27 26.44 5.97 -6.94
CA ILE A 27 26.25 4.55 -7.20
C ILE A 27 27.12 3.77 -6.20
N ARG A 28 26.51 3.34 -5.12
CA ARG A 28 27.21 2.63 -4.05
C ARG A 28 27.58 1.22 -4.48
N PRO A 29 28.76 0.72 -4.13
CA PRO A 29 29.14 -0.66 -4.34
C PRO A 29 28.41 -1.60 -3.37
N LEU A 30 28.39 -2.89 -3.68
CA LEU A 30 27.68 -3.91 -2.90
C LEU A 30 28.22 -4.07 -1.47
N ASP A 31 29.51 -3.82 -1.27
CA ASP A 31 30.18 -3.88 0.03
C ASP A 31 29.94 -2.63 0.90
N ASN A 32 29.40 -1.56 0.30
CA ASN A 32 29.06 -0.31 1.00
C ASN A 32 27.75 0.27 0.46
N PRO A 33 26.61 -0.42 0.62
CA PRO A 33 25.32 0.05 0.11
C PRO A 33 24.79 1.25 0.91
N LEU A 34 23.87 2.02 0.32
CA LEU A 34 23.14 3.09 1.02
C LEU A 34 22.32 2.56 2.20
N TYR A 35 21.78 1.35 2.04
CA TYR A 35 21.01 0.63 3.05
C TYR A 35 21.45 -0.82 3.08
N PRO A 36 21.58 -1.44 4.25
CA PRO A 36 22.07 -2.80 4.39
C PRO A 36 21.11 -3.88 3.86
N SER A 37 19.87 -3.49 3.61
CA SER A 37 18.81 -4.37 3.09
C SER A 37 18.06 -3.70 1.95
N SER A 38 17.18 -4.46 1.27
CA SER A 38 16.33 -3.95 0.19
C SER A 38 15.59 -2.67 0.57
N SER A 39 15.48 -1.74 -0.37
CA SER A 39 14.70 -0.51 -0.18
C SER A 39 13.19 -0.75 -0.28
N LEU A 40 12.75 -1.78 -1.03
CA LEU A 40 11.37 -2.20 -1.16
C LEU A 40 11.17 -3.52 -0.42
N VAL A 41 10.14 -3.60 0.41
CA VAL A 41 9.80 -4.78 1.18
C VAL A 41 8.35 -5.14 0.96
N VAL A 42 8.08 -6.42 0.71
CA VAL A 42 6.72 -6.95 0.70
C VAL A 42 6.39 -7.46 2.10
N LEU A 43 5.31 -6.95 2.67
CA LEU A 43 4.75 -7.35 3.95
C LEU A 43 3.56 -8.27 3.72
N ARG A 44 3.34 -9.24 4.62
CA ARG A 44 2.19 -10.14 4.62
C ARG A 44 1.64 -10.29 6.03
N GLY A 45 0.38 -10.69 6.12
CA GLY A 45 -0.28 -10.95 7.40
C GLY A 45 -1.78 -11.02 7.26
N ASN A 46 -2.48 -11.06 8.37
CA ASN A 46 -3.92 -11.28 8.38
C ASN A 46 -4.75 -10.15 7.75
N ILE A 47 -4.17 -8.94 7.60
CA ILE A 47 -4.81 -7.82 6.87
C ILE A 47 -4.21 -7.58 5.48
N ALA A 48 -3.18 -8.32 5.11
CA ALA A 48 -2.53 -8.25 3.81
C ALA A 48 -2.11 -9.66 3.34
N PRO A 49 -3.04 -10.61 3.22
CA PRO A 49 -2.69 -11.99 2.86
C PRO A 49 -2.04 -12.10 1.48
N ASN A 50 -2.44 -11.27 0.53
CA ASN A 50 -1.86 -11.22 -0.81
C ASN A 50 -0.64 -10.30 -0.91
N GLY A 51 -0.35 -9.55 0.15
CA GLY A 51 0.82 -8.70 0.27
C GLY A 51 0.50 -7.21 0.34
N ALA A 52 1.51 -6.47 0.74
CA ALA A 52 1.54 -5.01 0.76
C ALA A 52 2.99 -4.57 0.53
N VAL A 53 3.22 -3.35 0.06
CA VAL A 53 4.56 -2.87 -0.29
C VAL A 53 4.94 -1.67 0.59
N LEU A 54 6.13 -1.73 1.16
CA LEU A 54 6.72 -0.61 1.90
C LEU A 54 8.08 -0.26 1.31
N LYS A 55 8.32 1.04 1.06
CA LYS A 55 9.64 1.56 0.70
C LYS A 55 10.41 1.93 1.96
N ALA A 56 11.15 0.97 2.54
CA ALA A 56 11.88 1.15 3.79
C ALA A 56 12.90 2.31 3.74
N SER A 57 13.47 2.59 2.56
CA SER A 57 14.40 3.71 2.36
C SER A 57 13.74 5.09 2.44
N ALA A 58 12.42 5.19 2.35
CA ALA A 58 11.68 6.44 2.46
C ALA A 58 11.25 6.78 3.89
N SER A 59 11.40 5.84 4.84
CA SER A 59 11.11 6.05 6.24
C SER A 59 12.03 7.11 6.83
N LYS A 60 11.45 8.15 7.43
CA LYS A 60 12.18 9.21 8.12
C LYS A 60 12.49 8.85 9.57
N ASP A 61 11.64 8.02 10.18
CA ASP A 61 11.84 7.46 11.51
C ASP A 61 11.95 5.93 11.40
N ARG A 62 13.17 5.43 11.54
CA ARG A 62 13.48 3.99 11.39
C ARG A 62 12.83 3.11 12.46
N SER A 63 12.43 3.67 13.61
CA SER A 63 11.72 2.93 14.64
C SER A 63 10.34 2.45 14.17
N LEU A 64 9.73 3.16 13.22
CA LEU A 64 8.45 2.79 12.62
C LEU A 64 8.52 1.56 11.71
N LEU A 65 9.72 1.09 11.35
CA LEU A 65 9.89 -0.17 10.61
C LEU A 65 9.64 -1.40 11.49
N LYS A 66 9.59 -1.22 12.80
CA LYS A 66 9.10 -2.20 13.77
C LYS A 66 8.23 -1.47 14.78
N HIS A 67 6.95 -1.42 14.51
CA HIS A 67 6.00 -0.59 15.24
C HIS A 67 4.68 -1.31 15.48
N SER A 68 4.07 -1.04 16.64
CA SER A 68 2.71 -1.46 16.96
C SER A 68 1.97 -0.30 17.59
N GLY A 69 0.76 -0.02 17.11
CA GLY A 69 -0.03 1.10 17.62
C GLY A 69 -1.51 1.04 17.24
N PRO A 70 -2.34 1.89 17.88
CA PRO A 70 -3.76 1.93 17.62
C PRO A 70 -4.04 2.57 16.24
N ALA A 71 -4.93 1.95 15.48
CA ALA A 71 -5.38 2.46 14.19
C ALA A 71 -6.25 3.71 14.34
N VAL A 72 -6.06 4.67 13.44
CA VAL A 72 -6.99 5.77 13.17
C VAL A 72 -7.43 5.62 11.71
N VAL A 73 -8.66 5.20 11.50
CA VAL A 73 -9.19 4.81 10.20
C VAL A 73 -9.93 5.97 9.55
N PHE A 74 -9.60 6.17 8.27
CA PHE A 74 -10.32 7.03 7.33
C PHE A 74 -10.91 6.15 6.23
N GLU A 75 -12.21 6.26 6.02
CA GLU A 75 -12.92 5.40 5.08
C GLU A 75 -12.66 5.76 3.61
N ASN A 76 -12.25 6.98 3.33
CA ASN A 76 -11.86 7.46 2.01
C ASN A 76 -11.14 8.82 2.11
N THR A 77 -10.68 9.35 0.98
CA THR A 77 -9.98 10.64 0.92
C THR A 77 -10.83 11.81 1.39
N ALA A 78 -12.14 11.80 1.13
CA ALA A 78 -13.04 12.85 1.57
C ALA A 78 -13.25 12.84 3.10
N ASP A 79 -13.35 11.65 3.70
CA ASP A 79 -13.40 11.48 5.14
C ASP A 79 -12.08 11.92 5.79
N MET A 80 -10.94 11.49 5.22
CA MET A 80 -9.62 11.91 5.67
C MET A 80 -9.47 13.44 5.63
N ALA A 81 -9.83 14.08 4.53
CA ALA A 81 -9.70 15.54 4.37
C ALA A 81 -10.52 16.33 5.41
N ARG A 82 -11.65 15.79 5.84
CA ARG A 82 -12.49 16.43 6.89
C ARG A 82 -11.91 16.27 8.28
N ARG A 83 -11.28 15.12 8.57
CA ARG A 83 -10.98 14.70 9.95
C ARG A 83 -9.51 14.76 10.34
N ILE A 84 -8.58 14.74 9.37
CA ILE A 84 -7.15 14.58 9.67
C ILE A 84 -6.59 15.69 10.57
N ASP A 85 -7.12 16.91 10.45
CA ASP A 85 -6.71 18.08 11.23
C ASP A 85 -7.71 18.46 12.32
N ASP A 86 -8.71 17.62 12.59
CA ASP A 86 -9.67 17.81 13.68
C ASP A 86 -8.93 17.80 15.02
N PRO A 87 -9.06 18.84 15.85
CA PRO A 87 -8.47 18.89 17.19
C PRO A 87 -8.86 17.70 18.07
N ASP A 88 -10.09 17.20 17.92
CA ASP A 88 -10.65 16.12 18.72
C ASP A 88 -10.36 14.72 18.15
N LEU A 89 -9.68 14.62 16.97
CA LEU A 89 -9.26 13.33 16.45
C LEU A 89 -8.36 12.62 17.47
N PRO A 90 -8.72 11.40 17.93
CA PRO A 90 -7.94 10.65 18.93
C PRO A 90 -6.67 10.04 18.31
N VAL A 91 -5.74 10.90 17.90
CA VAL A 91 -4.47 10.50 17.26
C VAL A 91 -3.30 10.91 18.11
N THR A 92 -2.35 10.00 18.27
CA THR A 92 -1.05 10.21 18.93
C THR A 92 0.09 9.91 17.96
N LYS A 93 1.33 10.23 18.34
CA LYS A 93 2.51 9.90 17.54
C LYS A 93 2.69 8.40 17.30
N ASP A 94 2.12 7.57 18.18
CA ASP A 94 2.21 6.12 18.13
C ASP A 94 1.03 5.48 17.36
N SER A 95 0.07 6.29 16.90
CA SER A 95 -1.05 5.79 16.12
C SER A 95 -0.63 5.38 14.70
N VAL A 96 -1.37 4.40 14.17
CA VAL A 96 -1.26 3.94 12.77
C VAL A 96 -2.39 4.54 11.96
N LEU A 97 -2.07 5.39 10.98
CA LEU A 97 -3.09 6.01 10.12
C LEU A 97 -3.48 5.04 9.01
N VAL A 98 -4.76 4.79 8.84
CA VAL A 98 -5.30 3.83 7.86
C VAL A 98 -6.25 4.56 6.92
N LEU A 99 -5.98 4.47 5.61
CA LEU A 99 -6.83 5.03 4.56
C LEU A 99 -7.35 3.91 3.67
N LYS A 100 -8.67 3.75 3.62
CA LYS A 100 -9.39 2.72 2.88
C LYS A 100 -9.98 3.23 1.56
N ASN A 101 -10.46 2.30 0.75
CA ASN A 101 -11.25 2.54 -0.47
C ASN A 101 -10.55 3.43 -1.50
N ILE A 102 -9.25 3.27 -1.67
CA ILE A 102 -8.45 3.93 -2.71
C ILE A 102 -7.64 2.97 -3.57
N GLY A 103 -7.90 1.68 -3.44
CA GLY A 103 -7.38 0.63 -4.33
C GLY A 103 -8.04 0.62 -5.71
N PRO A 104 -7.72 -0.39 -6.54
CA PRO A 104 -8.19 -0.49 -7.93
C PRO A 104 -9.70 -0.37 -8.09
N VAL A 105 -10.48 -1.08 -7.29
CA VAL A 105 -11.96 -1.07 -7.32
C VAL A 105 -12.53 0.11 -6.53
N GLY A 106 -12.00 0.37 -5.35
CA GLY A 106 -12.49 1.41 -4.44
C GLY A 106 -12.34 2.82 -5.01
N ASN A 107 -11.26 3.08 -5.73
CA ASN A 107 -11.02 4.34 -6.44
C ASN A 107 -10.57 4.03 -7.88
N PRO A 108 -11.53 3.84 -8.81
CA PRO A 108 -11.26 3.41 -10.18
C PRO A 108 -10.22 4.27 -10.89
N GLY A 109 -9.24 3.58 -11.53
CA GLY A 109 -8.06 4.20 -12.10
C GLY A 109 -6.89 4.30 -11.11
N MET A 110 -7.10 3.94 -9.84
CA MET A 110 -6.10 3.91 -8.77
C MET A 110 -5.19 5.16 -8.80
N PRO A 111 -5.75 6.38 -8.67
CA PRO A 111 -4.95 7.61 -8.68
C PRO A 111 -3.98 7.64 -7.51
N GLU A 112 -2.93 8.45 -7.61
CA GLU A 112 -1.92 8.61 -6.55
C GLU A 112 -2.48 9.34 -5.31
N ALA A 113 -3.40 8.69 -4.59
CA ALA A 113 -4.10 9.22 -3.43
C ALA A 113 -3.70 8.56 -2.10
N GLY A 114 -2.71 7.66 -2.12
CA GLY A 114 -2.25 6.91 -0.94
C GLY A 114 -1.41 7.72 0.06
N LEU A 115 -1.08 8.96 -0.25
CA LEU A 115 -0.37 9.82 0.69
C LEU A 115 -1.33 10.34 1.76
N ILE A 116 -1.21 9.79 2.96
CA ILE A 116 -1.90 10.28 4.15
C ILE A 116 -1.04 11.38 4.77
N PRO A 117 -1.50 12.64 4.89
CA PRO A 117 -0.73 13.69 5.55
C PRO A 117 -0.59 13.41 7.05
N LEU A 118 0.41 13.98 7.68
CA LEU A 118 0.51 13.97 9.14
C LEU A 118 -0.48 14.99 9.72
N PRO A 119 -1.19 14.65 10.82
CA PRO A 119 -2.04 15.62 11.52
C PRO A 119 -1.23 16.85 11.94
N ARG A 120 -1.71 18.06 11.63
CA ARG A 120 -0.99 19.31 11.93
C ARG A 120 -0.64 19.46 13.39
N LYS A 121 -1.54 19.02 14.30
CA LYS A 121 -1.29 19.06 15.74
C LYS A 121 -0.07 18.24 16.16
N LEU A 122 0.21 17.10 15.50
CA LEU A 122 1.40 16.31 15.77
C LEU A 122 2.64 16.89 15.09
N GLY A 123 2.49 17.41 13.87
CA GLY A 123 3.56 18.13 13.19
C GLY A 123 4.08 19.33 14.01
N ALA A 124 3.18 20.07 14.64
CA ALA A 124 3.53 21.18 15.56
C ALA A 124 4.29 20.70 16.83
N GLN A 125 4.15 19.43 17.20
CA GLN A 125 4.91 18.79 18.30
C GLN A 125 6.23 18.16 17.83
N GLY A 126 6.61 18.35 16.56
CA GLY A 126 7.87 17.84 16.01
C GLY A 126 7.77 16.41 15.45
N VAL A 127 6.58 15.82 15.35
CA VAL A 127 6.41 14.51 14.68
C VAL A 127 6.64 14.68 13.19
N SER A 128 7.65 14.01 12.65
CA SER A 128 8.05 14.10 11.24
C SER A 128 7.66 12.89 10.39
N ASP A 129 7.27 11.80 11.02
CA ASP A 129 6.80 10.58 10.38
C ASP A 129 5.83 9.80 11.28
N MET A 130 5.01 8.94 10.68
CA MET A 130 4.10 8.00 11.34
C MET A 130 3.94 6.78 10.45
N LEU A 131 3.61 5.61 11.04
CA LEU A 131 3.19 4.46 10.25
C LEU A 131 1.83 4.73 9.60
N ARG A 132 1.75 4.56 8.29
CA ARG A 132 0.55 4.81 7.49
C ARG A 132 0.27 3.63 6.57
N LEU A 133 -0.97 3.25 6.43
CA LEU A 133 -1.43 2.09 5.68
C LEU A 133 -2.49 2.48 4.67
N SER A 134 -2.40 1.94 3.45
CA SER A 134 -3.42 2.12 2.43
C SER A 134 -3.42 1.01 1.39
N ASP A 135 -4.58 0.74 0.81
CA ASP A 135 -4.73 -0.10 -0.38
C ASP A 135 -4.44 0.65 -1.70
N GLY A 136 -4.23 1.96 -1.63
CA GLY A 136 -3.88 2.78 -2.78
C GLY A 136 -2.38 2.85 -3.08
N ARG A 137 -2.04 3.74 -4.03
CA ARG A 137 -0.67 4.09 -4.40
C ARG A 137 -0.36 5.56 -4.15
N MET A 138 0.91 5.91 -4.12
CA MET A 138 1.35 7.30 -4.07
C MET A 138 2.52 7.54 -5.00
N SER A 139 2.86 8.82 -5.22
CA SER A 139 4.04 9.20 -5.99
C SER A 139 5.33 8.62 -5.40
N GLY A 140 6.23 8.15 -6.26
CA GLY A 140 7.55 7.65 -5.86
C GLY A 140 8.45 8.70 -5.21
N THR A 141 8.12 9.99 -5.34
CA THR A 141 8.83 11.11 -4.70
C THR A 141 8.32 11.43 -3.29
N ALA A 142 7.14 10.91 -2.90
CA ALA A 142 6.63 11.07 -1.56
C ALA A 142 7.44 10.22 -0.57
N GLY A 143 7.64 10.76 0.64
CA GLY A 143 8.44 10.12 1.68
C GLY A 143 7.64 9.78 2.93
N GLY A 144 8.23 8.91 3.76
CA GLY A 144 7.71 8.50 5.04
C GLY A 144 7.50 6.98 5.13
N THR A 145 7.08 6.53 6.31
CA THR A 145 6.81 5.11 6.59
C THR A 145 5.39 4.77 6.18
N ILE A 146 5.22 4.37 4.91
CA ILE A 146 3.90 4.12 4.32
C ILE A 146 3.87 2.74 3.70
N VAL A 147 2.91 1.93 4.12
CA VAL A 147 2.56 0.65 3.51
C VAL A 147 1.45 0.90 2.49
N LEU A 148 1.67 0.49 1.27
CA LEU A 148 0.80 0.70 0.12
C LEU A 148 0.39 -0.62 -0.52
N HIS A 149 -0.54 -0.54 -1.47
CA HIS A 149 -0.98 -1.68 -2.26
C HIS A 149 -1.42 -2.86 -1.38
N ILE A 150 -2.04 -2.57 -0.22
CA ILE A 150 -2.55 -3.64 0.66
C ILE A 150 -3.59 -4.44 -0.11
N SER A 151 -3.37 -5.75 -0.18
CA SER A 151 -4.24 -6.64 -0.94
C SER A 151 -4.67 -7.87 -0.12
N PRO A 152 -5.96 -8.26 -0.25
CA PRO A 152 -7.03 -7.65 -1.06
C PRO A 152 -7.42 -6.26 -0.56
N GLU A 153 -7.76 -5.36 -1.50
CA GLU A 153 -8.15 -3.98 -1.18
C GLU A 153 -9.41 -3.89 -0.32
N SER A 154 -9.55 -2.83 0.46
CA SER A 154 -10.67 -2.67 1.40
C SER A 154 -12.05 -2.55 0.77
N ALA A 155 -12.16 -2.23 -0.53
CA ALA A 155 -13.44 -2.16 -1.24
C ALA A 155 -14.09 -3.52 -1.47
N LEU A 156 -13.31 -4.61 -1.45
CA LEU A 156 -13.83 -5.96 -1.62
C LEU A 156 -14.54 -6.43 -0.34
N PRO A 157 -15.72 -7.08 -0.46
CA PRO A 157 -16.49 -7.53 0.70
C PRO A 157 -15.73 -8.47 1.63
N GLU A 158 -14.89 -9.34 1.07
CA GLU A 158 -14.10 -10.35 1.78
C GLU A 158 -12.76 -9.82 2.32
N SER A 159 -12.45 -8.54 2.08
CA SER A 159 -11.15 -8.00 2.45
C SER A 159 -10.95 -7.90 3.96
N PRO A 160 -9.91 -8.53 4.52
CA PRO A 160 -9.56 -8.35 5.91
C PRO A 160 -8.98 -6.95 6.21
N PHE A 161 -8.47 -6.22 5.22
CA PHE A 161 -8.10 -4.82 5.39
C PHE A 161 -9.34 -3.92 5.55
N GLY A 162 -10.43 -4.29 4.90
CA GLY A 162 -11.70 -3.56 4.98
C GLY A 162 -12.32 -3.54 6.38
N ILE A 163 -12.04 -4.55 7.23
CA ILE A 163 -12.65 -4.68 8.57
C ILE A 163 -11.89 -3.95 9.68
N VAL A 164 -10.74 -3.36 9.40
CA VAL A 164 -9.97 -2.60 10.39
C VAL A 164 -10.81 -1.44 10.94
N ARG A 165 -10.83 -1.27 12.25
CA ARG A 165 -11.60 -0.22 12.95
C ARG A 165 -10.65 0.71 13.71
N THR A 166 -11.06 1.96 13.92
CA THR A 166 -10.32 2.88 14.79
C THR A 166 -10.24 2.29 16.20
N GLY A 167 -9.03 2.29 16.76
CA GLY A 167 -8.72 1.69 18.06
C GLY A 167 -8.14 0.29 17.99
N ASP A 168 -8.27 -0.43 16.88
CA ASP A 168 -7.62 -1.71 16.67
C ASP A 168 -6.08 -1.54 16.70
N PHE A 169 -5.37 -2.48 17.29
CA PHE A 169 -3.91 -2.47 17.26
C PHE A 169 -3.39 -3.13 15.99
N ILE A 170 -2.43 -2.46 15.32
CA ILE A 170 -1.76 -2.97 14.13
C ILE A 170 -0.27 -3.05 14.39
N THR A 171 0.31 -4.20 14.09
CA THR A 171 1.76 -4.44 14.13
C THR A 171 2.33 -4.50 12.72
N CYS A 172 3.39 -3.72 12.50
CA CYS A 172 4.26 -3.78 11.33
C CYS A 172 5.66 -4.17 11.78
N ASP A 173 6.23 -5.24 11.23
CA ASP A 173 7.62 -5.63 11.41
C ASP A 173 8.24 -5.87 10.03
N VAL A 174 9.06 -4.93 9.58
CA VAL A 174 9.68 -4.96 8.26
C VAL A 174 10.75 -6.04 8.16
N GLU A 175 11.45 -6.32 9.25
CA GLU A 175 12.48 -7.36 9.28
C GLU A 175 11.87 -8.76 9.13
N GLN A 176 10.76 -9.00 9.84
CA GLN A 176 10.01 -10.25 9.76
C GLN A 176 9.02 -10.27 8.58
N ARG A 177 8.85 -9.14 7.88
CA ARG A 177 7.89 -8.95 6.78
C ARG A 177 6.44 -9.18 7.18
N ILE A 178 6.08 -8.73 8.37
CA ILE A 178 4.75 -8.91 8.97
C ILE A 178 3.96 -7.60 8.93
N LEU A 179 2.67 -7.71 8.56
CA LEU A 179 1.64 -6.69 8.76
C LEU A 179 0.41 -7.36 9.37
N ARG A 180 0.11 -7.08 10.63
CA ARG A 180 -0.87 -7.83 11.40
C ARG A 180 -1.83 -6.93 12.18
N LEU A 181 -3.11 -7.29 12.19
CA LEU A 181 -4.12 -6.80 13.09
C LEU A 181 -4.13 -7.69 14.35
N GLU A 182 -4.04 -7.08 15.52
CA GLU A 182 -3.92 -7.80 16.81
C GLU A 182 -5.32 -8.11 17.39
N VAL A 183 -6.08 -8.87 16.60
CA VAL A 183 -7.35 -9.49 17.04
C VAL A 183 -7.33 -10.97 16.66
N SER A 184 -8.22 -11.77 17.25
CA SER A 184 -8.26 -13.20 16.95
C SER A 184 -8.76 -13.48 15.52
N ASP A 185 -8.41 -14.64 14.99
CA ASP A 185 -8.85 -15.04 13.64
C ASP A 185 -10.36 -15.20 13.59
N GLU A 186 -11.00 -15.61 14.69
CA GLU A 186 -12.46 -15.69 14.81
C GLU A 186 -13.11 -14.32 14.73
N GLU A 187 -12.53 -13.30 15.37
CA GLU A 187 -13.01 -11.94 15.31
C GLU A 187 -12.84 -11.35 13.89
N ILE A 188 -11.72 -11.62 13.23
CA ILE A 188 -11.51 -11.23 11.83
C ILE A 188 -12.60 -11.84 10.95
N GLN A 189 -12.85 -13.13 11.08
CA GLN A 189 -13.86 -13.83 10.28
C GLN A 189 -15.27 -13.28 10.55
N SER A 190 -15.61 -13.04 11.82
CA SER A 190 -16.90 -12.44 12.20
C SER A 190 -17.09 -11.08 11.54
N ARG A 191 -16.10 -10.20 11.63
CA ARG A 191 -16.13 -8.85 11.02
C ARG A 191 -16.20 -8.89 9.49
N VAL A 192 -15.53 -9.85 8.85
CA VAL A 192 -15.59 -10.05 7.39
C VAL A 192 -17.00 -10.49 6.99
N ASP A 193 -17.62 -11.40 7.74
CA ASP A 193 -18.97 -11.89 7.42
C ASP A 193 -20.03 -10.81 7.65
N GLU A 194 -19.93 -10.02 8.72
CA GLU A 194 -20.77 -8.83 8.94
C GLU A 194 -20.66 -7.85 7.75
N ARG A 195 -19.42 -7.54 7.33
CA ARG A 195 -19.17 -6.63 6.22
C ARG A 195 -19.73 -7.12 4.89
N LYS A 196 -19.63 -8.42 4.59
CA LYS A 196 -20.22 -9.01 3.38
C LYS A 196 -21.73 -8.76 3.32
N ILE A 197 -22.42 -8.92 4.45
CA ILE A 197 -23.86 -8.66 4.55
C ILE A 197 -24.15 -7.17 4.29
N GLU A 198 -23.45 -6.26 4.95
CA GLU A 198 -23.63 -4.81 4.80
C GLU A 198 -23.42 -4.35 3.35
N ILE A 199 -22.32 -4.79 2.70
CA ILE A 199 -22.02 -4.43 1.32
C ILE A 199 -23.07 -5.00 0.37
N THR A 200 -23.47 -6.25 0.55
CA THR A 200 -24.50 -6.88 -0.30
C THR A 200 -25.82 -6.12 -0.22
N GLN A 201 -26.25 -5.70 0.96
CA GLN A 201 -27.44 -4.88 1.15
C GLN A 201 -27.28 -3.51 0.47
N SER A 202 -26.13 -2.86 0.62
CA SER A 202 -25.87 -1.56 0.01
C SER A 202 -25.80 -1.60 -1.53
N VAL A 203 -25.37 -2.70 -2.11
CA VAL A 203 -25.33 -2.91 -3.58
C VAL A 203 -26.74 -3.03 -4.16
N VAL A 204 -27.65 -3.65 -3.44
CA VAL A 204 -29.07 -3.76 -3.86
C VAL A 204 -29.75 -2.37 -3.91
N GLU A 205 -29.31 -1.44 -3.05
CA GLU A 205 -29.84 -0.07 -2.99
C GLU A 205 -29.18 0.90 -3.98
N LYS A 206 -27.94 0.63 -4.43
CA LYS A 206 -27.22 1.47 -5.40
C LYS A 206 -27.71 1.19 -6.82
N LYS A 207 -28.17 2.25 -7.52
CA LYS A 207 -28.40 2.21 -8.97
C LYS A 207 -27.18 1.63 -9.67
N SER A 208 -27.38 0.67 -10.57
CA SER A 208 -26.31 0.04 -11.35
C SER A 208 -25.37 1.08 -11.94
N GLN A 209 -24.08 0.94 -11.70
CA GLN A 209 -23.08 1.76 -12.37
C GLN A 209 -23.15 1.48 -13.87
N ARG A 210 -22.74 2.44 -14.69
CA ARG A 210 -22.81 2.36 -16.15
C ARG A 210 -21.55 2.89 -16.81
N GLY A 211 -21.33 2.47 -18.03
CA GLY A 211 -20.27 2.99 -18.89
C GLY A 211 -18.88 2.52 -18.51
N TYR A 212 -17.87 3.31 -18.85
CA TYR A 212 -16.46 2.94 -18.67
C TYR A 212 -16.09 2.63 -17.20
N ARG A 213 -16.66 3.39 -16.25
CA ARG A 213 -16.39 3.15 -14.83
C ARG A 213 -16.88 1.77 -14.37
N ASP A 214 -18.03 1.35 -14.85
CA ASP A 214 -18.58 0.02 -14.54
C ASP A 214 -17.73 -1.09 -15.17
N LEU A 215 -17.34 -0.93 -16.43
CA LEU A 215 -16.40 -1.82 -17.12
C LEU A 215 -15.08 -1.95 -16.32
N TYR A 216 -14.50 -0.83 -15.91
CA TYR A 216 -13.26 -0.83 -15.15
C TYR A 216 -13.39 -1.60 -13.83
N ILE A 217 -14.40 -1.29 -13.01
CA ILE A 217 -14.62 -1.91 -11.70
C ILE A 217 -14.81 -3.42 -11.81
N ARG A 218 -15.48 -3.89 -12.86
CA ARG A 218 -15.76 -5.33 -13.07
C ARG A 218 -14.54 -6.10 -13.57
N SER A 219 -13.64 -5.45 -14.27
CA SER A 219 -12.56 -6.10 -15.00
C SER A 219 -11.18 -5.85 -14.42
N VAL A 220 -11.01 -4.91 -13.50
CA VAL A 220 -9.71 -4.64 -12.90
C VAL A 220 -9.36 -5.71 -11.87
N ASN A 221 -8.15 -6.26 -11.98
CA ASN A 221 -7.58 -7.16 -10.99
C ASN A 221 -6.95 -6.39 -9.82
N GLN A 222 -6.50 -7.11 -8.80
CA GLN A 222 -5.93 -6.52 -7.60
C GLN A 222 -4.48 -6.05 -7.81
N ALA A 223 -3.99 -5.24 -6.88
CA ALA A 223 -2.67 -4.60 -6.97
C ALA A 223 -1.51 -5.60 -7.11
N GLN A 224 -1.60 -6.79 -6.47
CA GLN A 224 -0.58 -7.84 -6.60
C GLN A 224 -0.53 -8.45 -7.99
N ASP A 225 -1.60 -8.34 -8.76
CA ASP A 225 -1.72 -8.84 -10.14
C ASP A 225 -1.49 -7.72 -11.18
N GLY A 226 -1.16 -6.49 -10.71
CA GLY A 226 -0.80 -5.35 -11.53
C GLY A 226 -1.85 -4.25 -11.65
N ALA A 227 -3.07 -4.41 -11.09
CA ALA A 227 -4.21 -3.51 -11.26
C ALA A 227 -4.54 -3.28 -12.76
N ASP A 228 -4.38 -4.32 -13.56
CA ASP A 228 -4.66 -4.36 -14.98
C ASP A 228 -6.05 -4.96 -15.25
N PHE A 229 -6.53 -4.89 -16.49
CA PHE A 229 -7.76 -5.58 -16.84
C PHE A 229 -7.53 -7.10 -16.98
N ASP A 230 -8.43 -7.89 -16.44
CA ASP A 230 -8.38 -9.35 -16.45
C ASP A 230 -8.31 -9.94 -17.87
N PHE A 231 -8.98 -9.29 -18.84
CA PHE A 231 -8.96 -9.69 -20.25
C PHE A 231 -7.68 -9.28 -21.01
N LEU A 232 -6.79 -8.49 -20.41
CA LEU A 232 -5.48 -8.14 -20.96
C LEU A 232 -4.36 -9.02 -20.36
N THR A 233 -4.61 -9.66 -19.23
CA THR A 233 -3.67 -10.64 -18.68
C THR A 233 -3.63 -11.84 -19.60
N ALA A 234 -2.43 -12.29 -19.98
CA ALA A 234 -2.30 -13.51 -20.75
C ALA A 234 -2.95 -14.65 -19.94
N SER A 235 -4.14 -15.08 -20.32
CA SER A 235 -4.66 -16.36 -19.90
C SER A 235 -3.58 -17.36 -20.26
N GLY A 236 -3.02 -18.05 -19.25
CA GLY A 236 -1.89 -18.90 -19.44
C GLY A 236 -2.06 -19.74 -20.68
N ALA A 237 -1.13 -19.58 -21.63
CA ALA A 237 -1.03 -20.50 -22.73
C ALA A 237 -0.73 -21.86 -22.10
N GLU A 238 -1.72 -22.74 -22.01
CA GLU A 238 -1.53 -24.16 -21.84
C GLU A 238 -0.78 -24.74 -23.05
#